data_5da33592337d8c9468b1f7d0ed366a1e
#
_entry.id   5da33592337d8c9468b1f7d0ed366a1e
#
_cell.length_a   1.000
_cell.length_b   1.000
_cell.length_c   1.000
_cell.angle_alpha   90.00
_cell.angle_beta   90.00
_cell.angle_gamma   90.00
#
_symmetry.space_group_name_H-M   'P 1'
#
loop_
_entity.id
_entity.type
_entity.pdbx_description
1 polymer ?
#
loop_
_entity_poly.entity_id
_entity_poly.type
_entity_poly.pdbx_seq_one_letter_code
_entity_poly.pdbx_strand_id
1 'polypeptide(L)'
;MKIKTFLDSLPINFRHEKTFLIQYKSIDFEKLTTLTDLEINKIQIISPLCTLNNLKKIRAIAIFKKEIEIPPPAAYLLLHCGVGSVKALSRLKPYELEQKIRRLERSLRIKTATNINLSILKDWIKRSHQSCKSI
;
A
#
# COMPACT_ATOMS: atom_id res chain seq x y z
N MET A 1 -13.00 5.33 -5.77
CA MET A 1 -12.23 4.48 -6.70
C MET A 1 -12.89 3.12 -6.84
N LYS A 2 -12.91 2.59 -8.03
CA LYS A 2 -13.43 1.23 -8.25
C LYS A 2 -12.39 0.20 -7.82
N ILE A 3 -12.84 -0.84 -7.13
CA ILE A 3 -11.92 -1.87 -6.63
C ILE A 3 -11.16 -2.56 -7.76
N LYS A 4 -11.79 -2.81 -8.90
CA LYS A 4 -11.13 -3.45 -10.04
C LYS A 4 -9.95 -2.62 -10.54
N THR A 5 -10.11 -1.30 -10.67
CA THR A 5 -9.05 -0.39 -11.11
C THR A 5 -7.89 -0.43 -10.12
N PHE A 6 -8.18 -0.41 -8.82
CA PHE A 6 -7.17 -0.51 -7.79
C PHE A 6 -6.41 -1.83 -7.88
N LEU A 7 -7.13 -2.95 -7.96
CA LEU A 7 -6.53 -4.28 -7.99
C LEU A 7 -5.68 -4.50 -9.24
N ASP A 8 -6.08 -3.94 -10.38
CA ASP A 8 -5.32 -4.05 -11.63
C ASP A 8 -3.97 -3.33 -11.56
N SER A 9 -3.81 -2.39 -10.64
CA SER A 9 -2.54 -1.67 -10.45
C SER A 9 -1.56 -2.39 -9.54
N LEU A 10 -1.96 -3.51 -8.92
CA LEU A 10 -1.11 -4.26 -7.99
C LEU A 10 -0.15 -5.19 -8.73
N PRO A 11 1.04 -5.47 -8.14
CA PRO A 11 1.99 -6.42 -8.72
C PRO A 11 1.43 -7.85 -8.83
N ILE A 12 2.06 -8.65 -9.68
CA ILE A 12 1.61 -10.02 -9.98
C ILE A 12 1.68 -10.97 -8.77
N ASN A 13 2.51 -10.67 -7.78
CA ASN A 13 2.59 -11.49 -6.58
C ASN A 13 1.31 -11.45 -5.73
N PHE A 14 0.37 -10.53 -6.04
CA PHE A 14 -0.95 -10.49 -5.42
C PHE A 14 -2.04 -11.14 -6.27
N ARG A 15 -1.69 -11.98 -7.25
CA ARG A 15 -2.64 -12.53 -8.22
C ARG A 15 -3.79 -13.33 -7.58
N HIS A 16 -3.51 -14.08 -6.55
CA HIS A 16 -4.53 -14.90 -5.88
C HIS A 16 -5.53 -14.03 -5.11
N GLU A 17 -5.02 -13.04 -4.38
CA GLU A 17 -5.84 -12.08 -3.65
C GLU A 17 -6.67 -11.24 -4.61
N LYS A 18 -6.08 -10.80 -5.72
CA LYS A 18 -6.78 -10.04 -6.75
C LYS A 18 -7.96 -10.84 -7.32
N THR A 19 -7.73 -12.12 -7.68
CA THR A 19 -8.78 -12.98 -8.22
C THR A 19 -9.94 -13.13 -7.25
N PHE A 20 -9.63 -13.36 -5.96
CA PHE A 20 -10.65 -13.48 -4.93
C PHE A 20 -11.45 -12.18 -4.76
N LEU A 21 -10.74 -11.06 -4.62
CA LEU A 21 -11.38 -9.77 -4.31
C LEU A 21 -12.23 -9.25 -5.46
N ILE A 22 -11.87 -9.55 -6.71
CA ILE A 22 -12.69 -9.19 -7.87
C ILE A 22 -14.03 -9.92 -7.84
N GLN A 23 -14.03 -11.18 -7.45
CA GLN A 23 -15.23 -12.02 -7.42
C GLN A 23 -16.08 -11.79 -6.17
N TYR A 24 -15.50 -11.32 -5.08
CA TYR A 24 -16.18 -11.16 -3.82
C TYR A 24 -16.81 -9.77 -3.72
N LYS A 25 -18.06 -9.67 -4.19
CA LYS A 25 -18.76 -8.39 -4.41
C LYS A 25 -19.05 -7.58 -3.16
N SER A 26 -18.98 -8.16 -1.96
CA SER A 26 -19.23 -7.44 -0.72
C SER A 26 -18.07 -6.57 -0.27
N ILE A 27 -16.89 -6.71 -0.91
CA ILE A 27 -15.72 -5.91 -0.60
C ILE A 27 -15.48 -4.91 -1.73
N ASP A 28 -15.84 -3.65 -1.51
CA ASP A 28 -15.47 -2.55 -2.41
C ASP A 28 -14.17 -1.90 -1.93
N PHE A 29 -13.72 -0.85 -2.61
CA PHE A 29 -12.48 -0.18 -2.23
C PHE A 29 -12.55 0.41 -0.81
N GLU A 30 -13.67 1.01 -0.44
CA GLU A 30 -13.85 1.58 0.90
C GLU A 30 -13.81 0.48 1.97
N LYS A 31 -14.49 -0.63 1.75
CA LYS A 31 -14.46 -1.76 2.67
C LYS A 31 -13.05 -2.33 2.80
N LEU A 32 -12.30 -2.38 1.70
CA LEU A 32 -10.92 -2.86 1.71
C LEU A 32 -10.04 -2.06 2.67
N THR A 33 -10.22 -0.73 2.73
CA THR A 33 -9.44 0.13 3.63
C THR A 33 -9.82 -0.04 5.10
N THR A 34 -10.98 -0.61 5.39
CA THR A 34 -11.50 -0.78 6.76
C THR A 34 -11.57 -2.24 7.22
N LEU A 35 -11.01 -3.17 6.43
CA LEU A 35 -10.97 -4.58 6.83
C LEU A 35 -10.24 -4.74 8.15
N THR A 36 -10.87 -5.48 9.08
CA THR A 36 -10.23 -5.86 10.34
C THR A 36 -9.35 -7.08 10.14
N ASP A 37 -8.44 -7.33 11.08
CA ASP A 37 -7.61 -8.54 11.05
C ASP A 37 -8.46 -9.81 11.11
N LEU A 38 -9.57 -9.78 11.84
CA LEU A 38 -10.50 -10.90 11.89
C LEU A 38 -11.14 -11.17 10.53
N GLU A 39 -11.56 -10.12 9.83
CA GLU A 39 -12.12 -10.24 8.48
C GLU A 39 -11.09 -10.80 7.49
N ILE A 40 -9.85 -10.35 7.58
CA ILE A 40 -8.75 -10.87 6.76
C ILE A 40 -8.50 -12.35 7.03
N ASN A 41 -8.55 -12.77 8.30
CA ASN A 41 -8.43 -14.19 8.67
C ASN A 41 -9.56 -15.02 8.05
N LYS A 42 -10.77 -14.50 8.03
CA LYS A 42 -11.92 -15.17 7.41
C LYS A 42 -11.73 -15.36 5.90
N ILE A 43 -11.17 -14.36 5.22
CA ILE A 43 -10.87 -14.46 3.79
C ILE A 43 -9.88 -15.60 3.54
N GLN A 44 -8.84 -15.73 4.35
CA GLN A 44 -7.85 -16.80 4.20
C GLN A 44 -8.49 -18.16 4.38
N ILE A 45 -9.41 -18.31 5.32
CA ILE A 45 -10.11 -19.57 5.52
C ILE A 45 -10.96 -19.95 4.31
N ILE A 46 -11.65 -18.96 3.72
CA ILE A 46 -12.49 -19.17 2.54
C ILE A 46 -11.65 -19.45 1.30
N SER A 47 -10.53 -18.76 1.15
CA SER A 47 -9.64 -18.88 -0.01
C SER A 47 -8.20 -19.13 0.46
N PRO A 48 -7.79 -20.40 0.60
CA PRO A 48 -6.45 -20.73 1.13
C PRO A 48 -5.28 -20.23 0.28
N LEU A 49 -5.50 -19.91 -0.99
CA LEU A 49 -4.45 -19.33 -1.84
C LEU A 49 -4.14 -17.86 -1.47
N CYS A 50 -5.07 -17.19 -0.79
CA CYS A 50 -4.84 -15.84 -0.27
C CYS A 50 -4.04 -15.95 1.03
N THR A 51 -2.94 -15.19 1.14
CA THR A 51 -2.14 -15.17 2.36
C THR A 51 -2.52 -13.98 3.22
N LEU A 52 -2.41 -14.15 4.55
CA LEU A 52 -2.64 -13.05 5.50
C LEU A 52 -1.73 -11.88 5.20
N ASN A 53 -0.47 -12.17 4.92
CA ASN A 53 0.53 -11.14 4.67
C ASN A 53 0.19 -10.30 3.46
N ASN A 54 -0.19 -10.94 2.35
CA ASN A 54 -0.58 -10.23 1.13
C ASN A 54 -1.86 -9.42 1.33
N LEU A 55 -2.86 -9.97 2.02
CA LEU A 55 -4.10 -9.24 2.30
C LEU A 55 -3.84 -7.99 3.14
N LYS A 56 -2.98 -8.09 4.15
CA LYS A 56 -2.59 -6.93 4.97
C LYS A 56 -1.84 -5.89 4.15
N LYS A 57 -0.96 -6.31 3.25
CA LYS A 57 -0.26 -5.40 2.34
C LYS A 57 -1.22 -4.67 1.41
N ILE A 58 -2.18 -5.39 0.84
CA ILE A 58 -3.20 -4.79 -0.04
C ILE A 58 -4.01 -3.75 0.73
N ARG A 59 -4.41 -4.07 1.97
CA ARG A 59 -5.12 -3.12 2.83
C ARG A 59 -4.27 -1.85 3.06
N ALA A 60 -3.00 -2.00 3.37
CA ALA A 60 -2.10 -0.88 3.60
C ALA A 60 -1.95 -0.01 2.34
N ILE A 61 -1.79 -0.63 1.17
CA ILE A 61 -1.70 0.08 -0.11
C ILE A 61 -3.01 0.87 -0.38
N ALA A 62 -4.15 0.25 -0.10
CA ALA A 62 -5.45 0.90 -0.26
C ALA A 62 -5.59 2.12 0.65
N ILE A 63 -5.12 2.01 1.90
CA ILE A 63 -5.14 3.12 2.86
C ILE A 63 -4.24 4.27 2.39
N PHE A 64 -3.03 3.98 1.92
CA PHE A 64 -2.15 5.01 1.36
C PHE A 64 -2.81 5.74 0.18
N LYS A 65 -3.47 4.99 -0.71
CA LYS A 65 -4.16 5.60 -1.84
C LYS A 65 -5.33 6.47 -1.39
N LYS A 66 -6.13 5.99 -0.45
CA LYS A 66 -7.31 6.71 0.03
C LYS A 66 -6.94 7.97 0.80
N GLU A 67 -6.01 7.87 1.76
CA GLU A 67 -5.73 8.96 2.69
C GLU A 67 -4.76 10.01 2.17
N ILE A 68 -3.75 9.60 1.41
CA ILE A 68 -2.72 10.53 0.95
C ILE A 68 -2.45 10.43 -0.56
N GLU A 69 -3.29 9.72 -1.29
CA GLU A 69 -3.28 9.64 -2.75
C GLU A 69 -1.94 9.18 -3.34
N ILE A 70 -1.23 8.31 -2.64
CA ILE A 70 -0.03 7.67 -3.18
C ILE A 70 -0.44 6.60 -4.19
N PRO A 71 0.10 6.60 -5.42
CA PRO A 71 -0.21 5.56 -6.39
C PRO A 71 0.14 4.17 -5.86
N PRO A 72 -0.67 3.13 -6.13
CA PRO A 72 -0.42 1.79 -5.59
C PRO A 72 0.99 1.23 -5.82
N PRO A 73 1.63 1.38 -7.01
CA PRO A 73 3.01 0.91 -7.15
C PRO A 73 3.99 1.59 -6.21
N ALA A 74 3.82 2.90 -5.97
CA ALA A 74 4.66 3.64 -5.04
C ALA A 74 4.39 3.24 -3.60
N ALA A 75 3.12 3.01 -3.22
CA ALA A 75 2.77 2.53 -1.90
C ALA A 75 3.37 1.14 -1.64
N TYR A 76 3.36 0.25 -2.64
CA TYR A 76 4.03 -1.05 -2.54
C TYR A 76 5.53 -0.90 -2.27
N LEU A 77 6.17 0.05 -2.95
CA LEU A 77 7.57 0.37 -2.71
C LEU A 77 7.82 0.82 -1.27
N LEU A 78 6.94 1.66 -0.71
CA LEU A 78 7.04 2.10 0.67
C LEU A 78 6.96 0.91 1.64
N LEU A 79 6.10 -0.05 1.38
CA LEU A 79 6.03 -1.27 2.20
C LEU A 79 7.35 -2.03 2.20
N HIS A 80 8.00 -2.15 1.05
CA HIS A 80 9.31 -2.78 0.95
C HIS A 80 10.40 -2.02 1.68
N CYS A 81 10.25 -0.70 1.84
CA CYS A 81 11.16 0.13 2.62
C CYS A 81 10.89 0.06 4.12
N GLY A 82 9.92 -0.73 4.55
CA GLY A 82 9.54 -0.83 5.96
C GLY A 82 8.54 0.22 6.42
N VAL A 83 7.95 0.98 5.50
CA VAL A 83 6.96 2.01 5.83
C VAL A 83 5.57 1.43 5.61
N GLY A 84 4.97 0.91 6.67
CA GLY A 84 3.72 0.13 6.58
C GLY A 84 2.45 0.91 6.88
N SER A 85 2.51 2.19 7.23
CA SER A 85 1.33 2.96 7.59
C SER A 85 1.56 4.45 7.35
N VAL A 86 0.45 5.20 7.27
CA VAL A 86 0.49 6.66 7.17
C VAL A 86 1.19 7.27 8.38
N LYS A 87 0.93 6.72 9.57
CA LYS A 87 1.58 7.18 10.80
C LYS A 87 3.10 6.96 10.76
N ALA A 88 3.56 5.81 10.29
CA ALA A 88 4.98 5.53 10.14
C ALA A 88 5.64 6.49 9.14
N LEU A 89 4.95 6.79 8.03
CA LEU A 89 5.43 7.75 7.05
C LEU A 89 5.57 9.15 7.65
N SER A 90 4.60 9.55 8.49
CA SER A 90 4.61 10.88 9.10
C SER A 90 5.79 11.12 10.05
N ARG A 91 6.42 10.05 10.52
CA ARG A 91 7.56 10.13 11.45
C ARG A 91 8.90 10.23 10.74
N LEU A 92 8.93 10.05 9.44
CA LEU A 92 10.16 10.08 8.67
C LEU A 92 10.46 11.49 8.16
N LYS A 93 11.74 11.81 8.05
CA LYS A 93 12.18 12.98 7.31
C LYS A 93 12.31 12.63 5.83
N PRO A 94 12.06 13.57 4.90
CA PRO A 94 12.17 13.29 3.47
C PRO A 94 13.49 12.66 3.06
N TYR A 95 14.58 13.13 3.65
CA TYR A 95 15.92 12.63 3.38
C TYR A 95 16.08 11.16 3.81
N GLU A 96 15.55 10.80 4.98
CA GLU A 96 15.59 9.43 5.47
C GLU A 96 14.83 8.48 4.54
N LEU A 97 13.65 8.90 4.08
CA LEU A 97 12.84 8.12 3.15
C LEU A 97 13.55 7.96 1.81
N GLU A 98 14.15 9.01 1.29
CA GLU A 98 14.92 8.95 0.05
C GLU A 98 16.04 7.92 0.15
N GLN A 99 16.77 7.91 1.25
CA GLN A 99 17.85 6.95 1.47
C GLN A 99 17.33 5.51 1.50
N LYS A 100 16.20 5.27 2.17
CA LYS A 100 15.60 3.93 2.22
C LYS A 100 15.23 3.43 0.81
N ILE A 101 14.64 4.29 0.00
CA ILE A 101 14.26 3.96 -1.36
C ILE A 101 15.49 3.65 -2.22
N ARG A 102 16.53 4.47 -2.14
CA ARG A 102 17.78 4.25 -2.89
C ARG A 102 18.49 2.97 -2.47
N ARG A 103 18.49 2.64 -1.18
CA ARG A 103 19.04 1.38 -0.70
C ARG A 103 18.30 0.19 -1.28
N LEU A 104 16.98 0.26 -1.33
CA LEU A 104 16.15 -0.79 -1.90
C LEU A 104 16.42 -0.96 -3.39
N GLU A 105 16.48 0.14 -4.15
CA GLU A 105 16.79 0.11 -5.57
C GLU A 105 18.15 -0.57 -5.83
N ARG A 106 19.17 -0.23 -5.04
CA ARG A 106 20.48 -0.84 -5.15
C ARG A 106 20.47 -2.32 -4.80
N SER A 107 19.76 -2.69 -3.73
CA SER A 107 19.64 -4.07 -3.28
C SER A 107 18.97 -4.96 -4.32
N LEU A 108 17.93 -4.46 -4.98
CA LEU A 108 17.18 -5.20 -5.99
C LEU A 108 17.73 -5.02 -7.40
N ARG A 109 18.72 -4.14 -7.57
CA ARG A 109 19.30 -3.79 -8.88
C ARG A 109 18.25 -3.33 -9.91
N ILE A 110 17.20 -2.67 -9.43
CA ILE A 110 16.13 -2.14 -10.26
C ILE A 110 16.02 -0.64 -10.04
N LYS A 111 15.64 0.08 -11.09
CA LYS A 111 15.15 1.45 -10.93
C LYS A 111 13.65 1.40 -10.78
N THR A 112 13.13 2.10 -9.79
CA THR A 112 11.67 2.22 -9.68
C THR A 112 11.14 2.95 -10.90
N ALA A 113 10.06 2.44 -11.49
CA ALA A 113 9.47 2.98 -12.70
C ALA A 113 8.83 4.35 -12.50
N THR A 114 8.74 4.82 -11.27
CA THR A 114 8.18 6.12 -10.93
C THR A 114 9.33 7.09 -10.66
N ASN A 115 9.27 8.28 -11.26
CA ASN A 115 10.24 9.34 -11.00
C ASN A 115 10.01 9.91 -9.60
N ILE A 116 10.39 9.13 -8.58
CA ILE A 116 10.27 9.55 -7.19
C ILE A 116 11.47 10.45 -6.87
N ASN A 117 11.18 11.73 -6.63
CA ASN A 117 12.19 12.69 -6.24
C ASN A 117 11.89 13.22 -4.84
N LEU A 118 12.83 14.01 -4.28
CA LEU A 118 12.68 14.53 -2.94
C LEU A 118 11.44 15.41 -2.77
N SER A 119 11.06 16.16 -3.78
CA SER A 119 9.86 17.00 -3.76
C SER A 119 8.59 16.18 -3.55
N ILE A 120 8.48 15.05 -4.26
CA ILE A 120 7.34 14.13 -4.12
C ILE A 120 7.30 13.53 -2.71
N LEU A 121 8.46 13.13 -2.19
CA LEU A 121 8.55 12.56 -0.84
C LEU A 121 8.17 13.58 0.24
N LYS A 122 8.60 14.82 0.08
CA LYS A 122 8.19 15.91 0.99
C LYS A 122 6.68 16.08 0.99
N ASP A 123 6.04 16.03 -0.18
CA ASP A 123 4.61 16.17 -0.32
C ASP A 123 3.87 15.01 0.37
N TRP A 124 4.31 13.78 0.16
CA TRP A 124 3.70 12.62 0.81
C TRP A 124 3.79 12.69 2.33
N ILE A 125 4.96 13.07 2.86
CA ILE A 125 5.15 13.20 4.30
C ILE A 125 4.28 14.31 4.85
N LYS A 126 4.16 15.43 4.15
CA LYS A 126 3.28 16.53 4.53
C LYS A 126 1.82 16.08 4.59
N ARG A 127 1.36 15.35 3.56
CA ARG A 127 -0.01 14.81 3.53
C ARG A 127 -0.24 13.82 4.65
N SER A 128 0.76 12.99 4.99
CA SER A 128 0.65 12.05 6.10
C SER A 128 0.53 12.76 7.44
N HIS A 129 1.24 13.87 7.65
CA HIS A 129 1.06 14.70 8.84
C HIS A 129 -0.35 15.26 8.94
N GLN A 130 -0.89 15.77 7.84
CA GLN A 130 -2.24 16.31 7.80
C GLN A 130 -3.29 15.23 8.10
N SER A 131 -3.13 14.04 7.54
CA SER A 131 -4.03 12.91 7.78
C SER A 131 -4.01 12.49 9.25
N CYS A 132 -2.84 12.44 9.87
CA CYS A 132 -2.72 12.09 11.29
C CYS A 132 -3.31 13.15 12.22
N LYS A 133 -3.32 14.42 11.82
CA LYS A 133 -3.89 15.51 12.62
C LYS A 133 -5.40 15.60 12.58
N SER A 134 -6.02 15.02 11.55
CA SER A 134 -7.46 15.11 11.35
C SER A 134 -8.26 14.07 12.14
N ILE A 135 -7.59 13.32 13.00
CA ILE A 135 -8.23 12.31 13.84
C ILE A 135 -8.70 12.92 15.16
#